data_208fe7273658ba68d12f76f36591c096
#
_entry.id   208fe7273658ba68d12f76f36591c096
#
_cell.length_a   1.000
_cell.length_b   1.000
_cell.length_c   1.000
_cell.angle_alpha   90.00
_cell.angle_beta   90.00
_cell.angle_gamma   90.00
#
_symmetry.space_group_name_H-M   'P 1'
#
loop_
_entity.id
_entity.type
_entity.pdbx_description
1 polymer ?
#
loop_
_entity_poly.entity_id
_entity_poly.type
_entity_poly.pdbx_seq_one_letter_code
_entity_poly.pdbx_strand_id
1 'polypeptide(L)'
;MNTVYDVIIVGTGAAGLFCALNFPETKKVCIITKRRADESDSFLAQGGICMLRGEEDYEDYFEDTMRAGHYENNKKTVDLMIRSSNLVIRELIRLGVRFERDESGKLAFTKEGAHSQPRILFHEDITGKEITSTLLECAKKKSNIEIYEYTTMLDIICNDNACGGVVIADEAKNISILRSNNVVLACGGIGGIYKNSTNFAHITGDAIAIALKHGVEVENLNYVQIHPTTLFSRNKGRRFLISESVRGEGAWLLNKAGERFTDELQPRDVVSHAIWKQMEIDGTEHVWEDLRPLGRDVILQHFPHIYKQCKDEGYDVLVEPIPVVPAQHYHMGGVKADLAGRTSMEGLYAVGESGCNGVHGRNRLASNSLLESLVFAQRAADDIMFSREHRGCGEDNIDLSEYEDIDGLFREYKNIVLTETERRG
;
A
#
# COMPACT_ATOMS: atom_id res chain seq x y z
N MET A 1 -22.54 8.74 21.75
CA MET A 1 -23.27 7.46 21.61
C MET A 1 -22.25 6.34 21.47
N ASN A 2 -22.30 5.32 22.30
CA ASN A 2 -21.43 4.15 22.12
C ASN A 2 -22.03 3.26 21.03
N THR A 3 -21.61 3.45 19.78
CA THR A 3 -22.06 2.60 18.68
C THR A 3 -21.22 1.32 18.65
N VAL A 4 -21.90 0.17 18.65
CA VAL A 4 -21.26 -1.15 18.61
C VAL A 4 -21.31 -1.70 17.19
N TYR A 5 -20.18 -2.18 16.69
CA TYR A 5 -20.02 -2.84 15.39
C TYR A 5 -19.51 -4.27 15.58
N ASP A 6 -19.77 -5.16 14.63
CA ASP A 6 -19.13 -6.47 14.61
C ASP A 6 -17.64 -6.34 14.27
N VAL A 7 -17.32 -5.39 13.37
CA VAL A 7 -15.95 -5.11 12.91
C VAL A 7 -15.75 -3.61 12.67
N ILE A 8 -14.63 -3.08 13.11
CA ILE A 8 -14.14 -1.74 12.76
C ILE A 8 -12.90 -1.89 11.89
N ILE A 9 -12.87 -1.21 10.74
CA ILE A 9 -11.75 -1.21 9.80
C ILE A 9 -11.20 0.21 9.71
N VAL A 10 -9.89 0.38 9.91
CA VAL A 10 -9.22 1.67 9.86
C VAL A 10 -8.48 1.82 8.52
N GLY A 11 -9.07 2.57 7.60
CA GLY A 11 -8.53 2.85 6.26
C GLY A 11 -9.40 2.33 5.12
N THR A 12 -9.46 3.13 4.04
CA THR A 12 -10.21 2.88 2.79
C THR A 12 -9.30 2.54 1.61
N GLY A 13 -8.08 2.06 1.87
CA GLY A 13 -7.24 1.46 0.85
C GLY A 13 -7.80 0.12 0.36
N ALA A 14 -7.16 -0.49 -0.64
CA ALA A 14 -7.59 -1.76 -1.21
C ALA A 14 -7.79 -2.85 -0.13
N ALA A 15 -6.88 -2.94 0.85
CA ALA A 15 -6.99 -3.89 1.95
C ALA A 15 -8.25 -3.69 2.78
N GLY A 16 -8.51 -2.47 3.26
CA GLY A 16 -9.67 -2.18 4.12
C GLY A 16 -10.99 -2.39 3.41
N LEU A 17 -11.12 -1.90 2.17
CA LEU A 17 -12.34 -2.06 1.37
C LEU A 17 -12.60 -3.53 1.03
N PHE A 18 -11.58 -4.28 0.63
CA PHE A 18 -11.73 -5.69 0.31
C PHE A 18 -12.05 -6.52 1.55
N CYS A 19 -11.41 -6.21 2.70
CA CYS A 19 -11.76 -6.81 3.99
C CYS A 19 -13.27 -6.64 4.29
N ALA A 20 -13.77 -5.40 4.20
CA ALA A 20 -15.18 -5.08 4.46
C ALA A 20 -16.14 -5.85 3.55
N LEU A 21 -15.80 -5.99 2.27
CA LEU A 21 -16.63 -6.67 1.27
C LEU A 21 -16.71 -8.19 1.47
N ASN A 22 -15.79 -8.78 2.23
CA ASN A 22 -15.80 -10.21 2.57
C ASN A 22 -16.72 -10.56 3.75
N PHE A 23 -17.31 -9.57 4.45
CA PHE A 23 -18.29 -9.84 5.49
C PHE A 23 -19.71 -10.00 4.92
N PRO A 24 -20.51 -10.94 5.46
CA PRO A 24 -21.91 -11.10 5.08
C PRO A 24 -22.77 -9.91 5.55
N GLU A 25 -23.93 -9.72 4.94
CA GLU A 25 -24.83 -8.60 5.28
C GLU A 25 -25.39 -8.65 6.72
N THR A 26 -25.24 -9.77 7.40
CA THR A 26 -25.58 -9.94 8.81
C THR A 26 -24.57 -9.32 9.77
N LYS A 27 -23.38 -8.95 9.30
CA LYS A 27 -22.32 -8.32 10.10
C LYS A 27 -22.31 -6.82 9.88
N LYS A 28 -22.39 -6.03 10.95
CA LYS A 28 -22.30 -4.58 10.90
C LYS A 28 -20.85 -4.14 10.87
N VAL A 29 -20.40 -3.57 9.74
CA VAL A 29 -19.03 -3.16 9.48
C VAL A 29 -18.92 -1.63 9.47
N CYS A 30 -17.98 -1.09 10.24
CA CYS A 30 -17.62 0.32 10.22
C CYS A 30 -16.26 0.50 9.55
N ILE A 31 -16.15 1.37 8.58
CA ILE A 31 -14.86 1.82 8.03
C ILE A 31 -14.66 3.28 8.40
N ILE A 32 -13.52 3.62 8.96
CA ILE A 32 -13.13 5.00 9.24
C ILE A 32 -11.93 5.39 8.38
N THR A 33 -11.88 6.62 7.90
CA THR A 33 -10.76 7.14 7.13
C THR A 33 -10.46 8.59 7.45
N LYS A 34 -9.18 8.91 7.60
CA LYS A 34 -8.65 10.23 8.00
C LYS A 34 -9.00 11.35 7.01
N ARG A 35 -9.21 10.99 5.75
CA ARG A 35 -9.55 11.90 4.63
C ARG A 35 -10.72 11.34 3.84
N ARG A 36 -10.89 11.78 2.60
CA ARG A 36 -11.87 11.19 1.69
C ARG A 36 -11.57 9.72 1.45
N ALA A 37 -12.59 8.94 1.18
CA ALA A 37 -12.45 7.49 0.98
C ALA A 37 -11.62 7.10 -0.26
N ASP A 38 -11.47 8.00 -1.22
CA ASP A 38 -10.65 7.82 -2.42
C ASP A 38 -9.20 8.34 -2.27
N GLU A 39 -8.84 8.93 -1.12
CA GLU A 39 -7.49 9.42 -0.84
C GLU A 39 -6.63 8.34 -0.14
N SER A 40 -6.32 7.25 -0.85
CA SER A 40 -5.46 6.17 -0.39
C SER A 40 -4.30 5.91 -1.34
N ASP A 41 -3.17 5.42 -0.84
CA ASP A 41 -2.00 5.10 -1.68
C ASP A 41 -2.31 3.96 -2.66
N SER A 42 -3.24 3.05 -2.32
CA SER A 42 -3.73 2.03 -3.25
C SER A 42 -4.36 2.65 -4.50
N PHE A 43 -5.09 3.77 -4.35
CA PHE A 43 -5.69 4.50 -5.47
C PHE A 43 -4.64 5.10 -6.41
N LEU A 44 -3.44 5.38 -5.90
CA LEU A 44 -2.34 5.99 -6.67
C LEU A 44 -1.48 4.97 -7.40
N ALA A 45 -1.65 3.66 -7.17
CA ALA A 45 -0.82 2.63 -7.76
C ALA A 45 -1.02 2.57 -9.28
N GLN A 46 0.08 2.78 -10.02
CA GLN A 46 0.07 2.89 -11.48
C GLN A 46 0.32 1.55 -12.17
N GLY A 47 1.24 0.72 -11.64
CA GLY A 47 1.69 -0.52 -12.25
C GLY A 47 0.57 -1.55 -12.40
N GLY A 48 0.57 -2.58 -11.56
CA GLY A 48 -0.45 -3.61 -11.68
C GLY A 48 -0.57 -4.48 -10.44
N ILE A 49 -1.15 -5.65 -10.63
CA ILE A 49 -1.29 -6.69 -9.62
C ILE A 49 -0.77 -8.02 -10.17
N CYS A 50 0.10 -8.68 -9.43
CA CYS A 50 0.64 -9.98 -9.83
C CYS A 50 -0.43 -11.08 -9.76
N MET A 51 -0.33 -12.05 -10.66
CA MET A 51 -1.15 -13.25 -10.69
C MET A 51 -0.32 -14.46 -11.11
N LEU A 52 -0.49 -15.58 -10.44
CA LEU A 52 0.06 -16.88 -10.87
C LEU A 52 -0.65 -17.31 -12.15
N ARG A 53 0.09 -17.41 -13.26
CA ARG A 53 -0.48 -17.73 -14.58
C ARG A 53 -0.83 -19.22 -14.74
N GLY A 54 -0.06 -20.07 -14.11
CA GLY A 54 -0.21 -21.51 -14.10
C GLY A 54 0.84 -22.12 -13.16
N GLU A 55 0.76 -23.42 -12.87
CA GLU A 55 1.72 -24.10 -11.99
C GLU A 55 3.17 -24.00 -12.52
N GLU A 56 3.35 -23.89 -13.82
CA GLU A 56 4.66 -23.73 -14.48
C GLU A 56 5.32 -22.37 -14.15
N ASP A 57 4.56 -21.35 -13.77
CA ASP A 57 5.07 -20.03 -13.39
C ASP A 57 5.39 -19.92 -11.87
N TYR A 58 5.01 -20.94 -11.08
CA TYR A 58 5.10 -20.85 -9.62
C TYR A 58 6.55 -20.69 -9.13
N GLU A 59 7.46 -21.53 -9.57
CA GLU A 59 8.87 -21.49 -9.12
C GLU A 59 9.54 -20.17 -9.50
N ASP A 60 9.30 -19.70 -10.73
CA ASP A 60 9.81 -18.40 -11.20
C ASP A 60 9.25 -17.23 -10.37
N TYR A 61 7.95 -17.24 -10.08
CA TYR A 61 7.32 -16.19 -9.29
C TYR A 61 7.79 -16.20 -7.82
N PHE A 62 7.91 -17.38 -7.24
CA PHE A 62 8.42 -17.55 -5.88
C PHE A 62 9.86 -17.05 -5.77
N GLU A 63 10.73 -17.47 -6.70
CA GLU A 63 12.13 -17.08 -6.73
C GLU A 63 12.32 -15.57 -6.98
N ASP A 64 11.55 -14.97 -7.91
CA ASP A 64 11.58 -13.53 -8.15
C ASP A 64 11.20 -12.74 -6.88
N THR A 65 10.18 -13.21 -6.14
CA THR A 65 9.75 -12.58 -4.89
C THR A 65 10.81 -12.71 -3.79
N MET A 66 11.40 -13.92 -3.64
CA MET A 66 12.45 -14.17 -2.65
C MET A 66 13.71 -13.36 -2.95
N ARG A 67 14.14 -13.33 -4.20
CA ARG A 67 15.32 -12.58 -4.66
C ARG A 67 15.14 -11.07 -4.46
N ALA A 68 13.99 -10.52 -4.83
CA ALA A 68 13.68 -9.11 -4.63
C ALA A 68 13.71 -8.72 -3.15
N GLY A 69 13.23 -9.60 -2.27
CA GLY A 69 13.22 -9.43 -0.82
C GLY A 69 14.53 -9.77 -0.12
N HIS A 70 15.63 -9.99 -0.88
CA HIS A 70 16.95 -10.39 -0.37
C HIS A 70 16.91 -11.71 0.42
N TYR A 71 15.97 -12.60 0.13
CA TYR A 71 15.73 -13.87 0.84
C TYR A 71 15.39 -13.70 2.34
N GLU A 72 15.03 -12.49 2.77
CA GLU A 72 14.53 -12.20 4.12
C GLU A 72 13.00 -12.34 4.24
N ASN A 73 12.37 -12.84 3.20
CA ASN A 73 10.93 -13.09 3.13
C ASN A 73 10.53 -14.31 3.99
N ASN A 74 9.32 -14.27 4.53
CA ASN A 74 8.70 -15.46 5.09
C ASN A 74 8.16 -16.36 3.96
N LYS A 75 8.81 -17.50 3.74
CA LYS A 75 8.46 -18.44 2.66
C LYS A 75 7.02 -18.91 2.67
N LYS A 76 6.41 -19.09 3.86
CA LYS A 76 5.03 -19.53 4.00
C LYS A 76 4.03 -18.47 3.55
N THR A 77 4.32 -17.20 3.86
CA THR A 77 3.47 -16.08 3.44
C THR A 77 3.61 -15.79 1.95
N VAL A 78 4.81 -15.96 1.38
CA VAL A 78 5.03 -15.85 -0.07
C VAL A 78 4.28 -16.95 -0.82
N ASP A 79 4.41 -18.22 -0.42
CA ASP A 79 3.68 -19.33 -1.03
C ASP A 79 2.17 -19.12 -0.97
N LEU A 80 1.66 -18.73 0.21
CA LEU A 80 0.25 -18.47 0.41
C LEU A 80 -0.26 -17.34 -0.51
N MET A 81 0.46 -16.21 -0.59
CA MET A 81 0.10 -15.09 -1.45
C MET A 81 0.02 -15.52 -2.92
N ILE A 82 1.05 -16.18 -3.42
CA ILE A 82 1.13 -16.62 -4.82
C ILE A 82 -0.03 -17.56 -5.17
N ARG A 83 -0.26 -18.60 -4.36
CA ARG A 83 -1.32 -19.58 -4.60
C ARG A 83 -2.73 -19.01 -4.47
N SER A 84 -2.90 -17.98 -3.67
CA SER A 84 -4.20 -17.29 -3.50
C SER A 84 -4.52 -16.31 -4.63
N SER A 85 -3.54 -15.93 -5.45
CA SER A 85 -3.67 -14.87 -6.45
C SER A 85 -4.82 -15.08 -7.43
N ASN A 86 -4.97 -16.29 -7.95
CA ASN A 86 -6.05 -16.63 -8.89
C ASN A 86 -7.46 -16.43 -8.30
N LEU A 87 -7.63 -16.75 -7.00
CA LEU A 87 -8.91 -16.57 -6.32
C LEU A 87 -9.23 -15.08 -6.16
N VAL A 88 -8.27 -14.31 -5.70
CA VAL A 88 -8.41 -12.85 -5.51
C VAL A 88 -8.72 -12.15 -6.85
N ILE A 89 -8.00 -12.48 -7.92
CA ILE A 89 -8.23 -11.86 -9.24
C ILE A 89 -9.63 -12.20 -9.77
N ARG A 90 -10.10 -13.44 -9.62
CA ARG A 90 -11.47 -13.81 -10.01
C ARG A 90 -12.51 -13.01 -9.23
N GLU A 91 -12.29 -12.80 -7.95
CA GLU A 91 -13.18 -12.02 -7.10
C GLU A 91 -13.20 -10.54 -7.51
N LEU A 92 -12.04 -9.92 -7.80
CA LEU A 92 -11.96 -8.57 -8.34
C LEU A 92 -12.75 -8.42 -9.65
N ILE A 93 -12.60 -9.38 -10.57
CA ILE A 93 -13.35 -9.37 -11.84
C ILE A 93 -14.87 -9.52 -11.58
N ARG A 94 -15.27 -10.39 -10.63
CA ARG A 94 -16.67 -10.56 -10.22
C ARG A 94 -17.27 -9.28 -9.64
N LEU A 95 -16.47 -8.50 -8.90
CA LEU A 95 -16.85 -7.19 -8.35
C LEU A 95 -16.91 -6.08 -9.42
N GLY A 96 -16.37 -6.34 -10.62
CA GLY A 96 -16.44 -5.40 -11.75
C GLY A 96 -15.13 -4.72 -12.10
N VAL A 97 -13.99 -5.10 -11.49
CA VAL A 97 -12.68 -4.58 -11.86
C VAL A 97 -12.33 -5.00 -13.29
N ARG A 98 -11.90 -4.05 -14.09
CA ARG A 98 -11.53 -4.24 -15.49
C ARG A 98 -10.02 -4.31 -15.62
N PHE A 99 -9.52 -5.42 -16.14
CA PHE A 99 -8.14 -5.58 -16.55
C PHE A 99 -8.05 -5.60 -18.07
N GLU A 100 -6.91 -5.20 -18.60
CA GLU A 100 -6.63 -5.24 -20.04
C GLU A 100 -6.73 -6.68 -20.58
N ARG A 101 -7.16 -6.77 -21.83
CA ARG A 101 -7.32 -8.04 -22.55
C ARG A 101 -6.61 -7.99 -23.90
N ASP A 102 -6.09 -9.12 -24.31
CA ASP A 102 -5.53 -9.30 -25.64
C ASP A 102 -6.61 -9.38 -26.73
N GLU A 103 -6.20 -9.44 -27.98
CA GLU A 103 -7.11 -9.54 -29.15
C GLU A 103 -8.02 -10.77 -29.11
N SER A 104 -7.65 -11.82 -28.37
CA SER A 104 -8.47 -13.02 -28.17
C SER A 104 -9.47 -12.90 -27.01
N GLY A 105 -9.48 -11.77 -26.30
CA GLY A 105 -10.32 -11.51 -25.13
C GLY A 105 -9.80 -12.12 -23.83
N LYS A 106 -8.61 -12.71 -23.80
CA LYS A 106 -7.96 -13.20 -22.58
C LYS A 106 -7.28 -12.06 -21.84
N LEU A 107 -7.03 -12.24 -20.53
CA LEU A 107 -6.29 -11.28 -19.72
C LEU A 107 -4.90 -11.03 -20.33
N ALA A 108 -4.56 -9.76 -20.52
CA ALA A 108 -3.24 -9.33 -20.95
C ALA A 108 -2.31 -9.20 -19.75
N PHE A 109 -1.05 -9.57 -19.94
CA PHE A 109 -0.03 -9.50 -18.89
C PHE A 109 1.14 -8.64 -19.33
N THR A 110 1.62 -7.79 -18.43
CA THR A 110 2.86 -7.04 -18.60
C THR A 110 3.94 -7.52 -17.62
N LYS A 111 5.14 -6.98 -17.79
CA LYS A 111 6.32 -7.28 -16.99
C LYS A 111 6.91 -5.99 -16.42
N GLU A 112 7.32 -6.02 -15.17
CA GLU A 112 8.10 -4.95 -14.51
C GLU A 112 9.51 -5.44 -14.18
N GLY A 113 10.36 -4.54 -13.69
CA GLY A 113 11.72 -4.87 -13.27
C GLY A 113 11.76 -6.00 -12.23
N ALA A 114 12.84 -6.77 -12.24
CA ALA A 114 13.08 -7.92 -11.37
C ALA A 114 12.13 -9.13 -11.56
N HIS A 115 11.11 -9.06 -12.41
CA HIS A 115 10.31 -10.21 -12.81
C HIS A 115 10.99 -11.02 -13.92
N SER A 116 10.99 -12.33 -13.82
CA SER A 116 11.46 -13.24 -14.88
C SER A 116 10.43 -13.41 -15.99
N GLN A 117 9.13 -13.39 -15.67
CA GLN A 117 8.02 -13.62 -16.58
C GLN A 117 6.98 -12.48 -16.54
N PRO A 118 6.22 -12.24 -17.62
CA PRO A 118 5.07 -11.33 -17.60
C PRO A 118 3.92 -11.99 -16.81
N ARG A 119 3.61 -11.46 -15.62
CA ARG A 119 2.54 -11.97 -14.73
C ARG A 119 1.71 -10.88 -14.08
N ILE A 120 1.83 -9.65 -14.56
CA ILE A 120 1.20 -8.48 -13.96
C ILE A 120 -0.02 -8.11 -14.79
N LEU A 121 -1.20 -8.16 -14.15
CA LEU A 121 -2.44 -7.62 -14.70
C LEU A 121 -2.48 -6.12 -14.46
N PHE A 122 -3.01 -5.38 -15.42
CA PHE A 122 -3.03 -3.92 -15.38
C PHE A 122 -4.29 -3.35 -16.03
N HIS A 123 -4.53 -2.08 -15.79
CA HIS A 123 -5.54 -1.26 -16.45
C HIS A 123 -4.90 0.09 -16.75
N GLU A 124 -4.49 0.30 -18.01
CA GLU A 124 -3.66 1.45 -18.40
C GLU A 124 -2.49 1.64 -17.40
N ASP A 125 -2.24 2.87 -16.97
CA ASP A 125 -1.31 3.23 -15.88
C ASP A 125 -2.03 3.68 -14.60
N ILE A 126 -3.24 3.15 -14.34
CA ILE A 126 -4.11 3.49 -13.19
C ILE A 126 -4.75 2.26 -12.53
N THR A 127 -4.06 1.14 -12.53
CA THR A 127 -4.61 -0.14 -12.01
C THR A 127 -5.12 -0.02 -10.58
N GLY A 128 -4.39 0.67 -9.71
CA GLY A 128 -4.80 0.89 -8.32
C GLY A 128 -6.09 1.70 -8.22
N LYS A 129 -6.26 2.72 -9.06
CA LYS A 129 -7.49 3.52 -9.14
C LYS A 129 -8.66 2.65 -9.57
N GLU A 130 -8.51 1.84 -10.62
CA GLU A 130 -9.55 0.93 -11.12
C GLU A 130 -10.00 -0.04 -10.02
N ILE A 131 -9.05 -0.70 -9.34
CA ILE A 131 -9.34 -1.63 -8.25
C ILE A 131 -10.02 -0.90 -7.09
N THR A 132 -9.40 0.16 -6.56
CA THR A 132 -9.85 0.80 -5.32
C THR A 132 -11.19 1.51 -5.49
N SER A 133 -11.42 2.19 -6.63
CA SER A 133 -12.72 2.83 -6.89
C SER A 133 -13.84 1.82 -7.07
N THR A 134 -13.59 0.69 -7.76
CA THR A 134 -14.57 -0.38 -7.89
C THR A 134 -14.94 -0.98 -6.53
N LEU A 135 -13.94 -1.27 -5.68
CA LEU A 135 -14.19 -1.76 -4.32
C LEU A 135 -14.96 -0.75 -3.47
N LEU A 136 -14.63 0.54 -3.57
CA LEU A 136 -15.33 1.61 -2.84
C LEU A 136 -16.79 1.73 -3.29
N GLU A 137 -17.06 1.67 -4.58
CA GLU A 137 -18.43 1.68 -5.11
C GLU A 137 -19.24 0.45 -4.64
N CYS A 138 -18.60 -0.73 -4.61
CA CYS A 138 -19.21 -1.92 -4.08
C CYS A 138 -19.52 -1.80 -2.58
N ALA A 139 -18.58 -1.29 -1.79
CA ALA A 139 -18.78 -1.08 -0.36
C ALA A 139 -19.91 -0.08 -0.06
N LYS A 140 -19.99 1.03 -0.79
CA LYS A 140 -21.07 2.03 -0.68
C LYS A 140 -22.46 1.48 -0.99
N LYS A 141 -22.56 0.40 -1.78
CA LYS A 141 -23.85 -0.26 -2.11
C LYS A 141 -24.30 -1.27 -1.05
N LYS A 142 -23.44 -1.64 -0.12
CA LYS A 142 -23.75 -2.60 0.95
C LYS A 142 -24.39 -1.90 2.14
N SER A 143 -25.59 -2.30 2.53
CA SER A 143 -26.35 -1.69 3.64
C SER A 143 -25.73 -1.95 5.03
N ASN A 144 -24.87 -2.95 5.15
CA ASN A 144 -24.21 -3.33 6.38
C ASN A 144 -22.84 -2.67 6.57
N ILE A 145 -22.36 -1.87 5.59
CA ILE A 145 -21.08 -1.18 5.63
C ILE A 145 -21.33 0.33 5.80
N GLU A 146 -20.87 0.91 6.89
CA GLU A 146 -20.87 2.35 7.14
C GLU A 146 -19.46 2.90 6.94
N ILE A 147 -19.30 3.99 6.16
CA ILE A 147 -18.00 4.62 5.90
C ILE A 147 -18.01 6.04 6.45
N TYR A 148 -17.13 6.33 7.39
CA TYR A 148 -16.94 7.65 8.01
C TYR A 148 -15.66 8.28 7.47
N GLU A 149 -15.83 9.23 6.55
CA GLU A 149 -14.76 10.08 6.05
C GLU A 149 -14.37 11.13 7.08
N TYR A 150 -13.16 11.70 6.98
CA TYR A 150 -12.63 12.72 7.89
C TYR A 150 -12.71 12.31 9.37
N THR A 151 -12.61 10.99 9.59
CA THR A 151 -12.66 10.38 10.92
C THR A 151 -11.33 9.70 11.21
N THR A 152 -10.61 10.20 12.20
CA THR A 152 -9.26 9.77 12.52
C THR A 152 -9.25 8.88 13.76
N MET A 153 -8.60 7.71 13.69
CA MET A 153 -8.28 6.92 14.86
C MET A 153 -7.23 7.65 15.69
N LEU A 154 -7.56 7.93 16.95
CA LEU A 154 -6.64 8.51 17.93
C LEU A 154 -5.91 7.44 18.71
N ASP A 155 -6.61 6.36 19.08
CA ASP A 155 -6.06 5.24 19.83
C ASP A 155 -6.92 3.99 19.68
N ILE A 156 -6.42 2.85 20.13
CA ILE A 156 -7.20 1.62 20.33
C ILE A 156 -7.63 1.51 21.81
N ILE A 157 -8.77 0.88 22.03
CA ILE A 157 -9.24 0.54 23.37
C ILE A 157 -8.67 -0.84 23.68
N CYS A 158 -7.87 -0.93 24.75
CA CYS A 158 -7.20 -2.18 25.14
C CYS A 158 -7.42 -2.46 26.61
N ASN A 159 -7.81 -3.69 26.94
CA ASN A 159 -7.84 -4.23 28.31
C ASN A 159 -7.35 -5.67 28.29
N ASP A 160 -6.46 -6.04 29.21
CA ASP A 160 -5.89 -7.40 29.33
C ASP A 160 -5.36 -7.97 28.01
N ASN A 161 -4.68 -7.13 27.19
CA ASN A 161 -4.17 -7.48 25.85
C ASN A 161 -5.26 -7.89 24.83
N ALA A 162 -6.49 -7.45 25.02
CA ALA A 162 -7.60 -7.63 24.08
C ALA A 162 -8.11 -6.26 23.58
N CYS A 163 -8.37 -6.14 22.27
CA CYS A 163 -8.91 -4.93 21.67
C CYS A 163 -10.43 -4.87 21.83
N GLY A 164 -10.97 -3.71 22.23
CA GLY A 164 -12.40 -3.47 22.46
C GLY A 164 -12.97 -2.34 21.61
N GLY A 165 -12.21 -1.81 20.67
CA GLY A 165 -12.63 -0.71 19.80
C GLY A 165 -11.56 0.34 19.59
N VAL A 166 -11.99 1.52 19.17
CA VAL A 166 -11.11 2.66 18.86
C VAL A 166 -11.66 3.96 19.45
N VAL A 167 -10.74 4.84 19.85
CA VAL A 167 -11.03 6.26 20.11
C VAL A 167 -10.84 7.01 18.81
N ILE A 168 -11.80 7.84 18.44
CA ILE A 168 -11.80 8.58 17.19
C ILE A 168 -12.02 10.06 17.40
N ALA A 169 -11.57 10.87 16.43
CA ALA A 169 -11.99 12.26 16.27
C ALA A 169 -12.63 12.45 14.90
N ASP A 170 -13.74 13.17 14.84
CA ASP A 170 -14.38 13.60 13.59
C ASP A 170 -13.70 14.86 13.01
N GLU A 171 -14.20 15.37 11.86
CA GLU A 171 -13.70 16.57 11.21
C GLU A 171 -13.76 17.81 12.10
N ALA A 172 -14.76 17.90 12.97
CA ALA A 172 -14.93 18.99 13.95
C ALA A 172 -14.08 18.80 15.22
N LYS A 173 -13.23 17.76 15.25
CA LYS A 173 -12.40 17.34 16.40
C LYS A 173 -13.22 16.89 17.62
N ASN A 174 -14.47 16.46 17.43
CA ASN A 174 -15.22 15.82 18.50
C ASN A 174 -14.68 14.41 18.75
N ILE A 175 -14.30 14.13 19.98
CA ILE A 175 -13.75 12.84 20.39
C ILE A 175 -14.89 11.90 20.78
N SER A 176 -14.86 10.67 20.30
CA SER A 176 -15.84 9.65 20.63
C SER A 176 -15.26 8.24 20.55
N ILE A 177 -16.07 7.25 20.91
CA ILE A 177 -15.67 5.84 20.97
C ILE A 177 -16.53 5.03 19.99
N LEU A 178 -15.87 4.19 19.20
CA LEU A 178 -16.49 3.10 18.46
C LEU A 178 -16.09 1.77 19.10
N ARG A 179 -17.06 0.92 19.40
CA ARG A 179 -16.85 -0.36 20.10
C ARG A 179 -16.91 -1.52 19.09
N SER A 180 -15.93 -2.41 19.18
CA SER A 180 -15.90 -3.69 18.50
C SER A 180 -14.85 -4.60 19.13
N ASN A 181 -15.13 -5.89 19.15
CA ASN A 181 -14.15 -6.90 19.56
C ASN A 181 -13.17 -7.25 18.42
N ASN A 182 -13.37 -6.68 17.21
CA ASN A 182 -12.53 -6.92 16.04
C ASN A 182 -12.19 -5.58 15.39
N VAL A 183 -10.92 -5.20 15.44
CA VAL A 183 -10.40 -3.99 14.79
C VAL A 183 -9.34 -4.40 13.76
N VAL A 184 -9.48 -3.91 12.54
CA VAL A 184 -8.56 -4.20 11.43
C VAL A 184 -7.82 -2.92 11.06
N LEU A 185 -6.51 -2.90 11.28
CA LEU A 185 -5.62 -1.82 10.86
C LEU A 185 -5.27 -2.00 9.39
N ALA A 186 -5.77 -1.10 8.53
CA ALA A 186 -5.56 -1.06 7.08
C ALA A 186 -5.25 0.38 6.61
N CYS A 187 -4.59 1.17 7.46
CA CYS A 187 -4.39 2.60 7.32
C CYS A 187 -3.08 2.99 6.60
N GLY A 188 -2.44 2.04 5.94
CA GLY A 188 -1.22 2.27 5.15
C GLY A 188 0.05 2.32 6.01
N GLY A 189 1.16 2.78 5.39
CA GLY A 189 2.49 2.78 5.97
C GLY A 189 2.88 4.12 6.60
N ILE A 190 4.13 4.55 6.32
CA ILE A 190 4.78 5.69 6.95
C ILE A 190 5.19 6.80 5.97
N GLY A 191 4.76 6.74 4.71
CA GLY A 191 5.30 7.60 3.65
C GLY A 191 5.12 9.09 3.87
N GLY A 192 4.04 9.49 4.55
CA GLY A 192 3.75 10.91 4.84
C GLY A 192 4.71 11.58 5.82
N ILE A 193 5.57 10.82 6.53
CA ILE A 193 6.60 11.43 7.39
C ILE A 193 7.86 11.84 6.61
N TYR A 194 8.03 11.35 5.36
CA TYR A 194 9.20 11.64 4.52
C TYR A 194 8.99 12.91 3.70
N LYS A 195 10.08 13.69 3.54
CA LYS A 195 10.07 14.92 2.72
C LYS A 195 9.79 14.65 1.25
N ASN A 196 10.37 13.56 0.72
CA ASN A 196 10.19 13.13 -0.66
C ASN A 196 9.50 11.76 -0.64
N SER A 197 8.23 11.73 -1.01
CA SER A 197 7.42 10.51 -0.97
C SER A 197 6.39 10.52 -2.10
N THR A 198 6.04 9.34 -2.58
CA THR A 198 4.93 9.10 -3.51
C THR A 198 3.60 8.96 -2.78
N ASN A 199 3.61 8.84 -1.46
CA ASN A 199 2.43 8.60 -0.64
C ASN A 199 1.70 9.91 -0.28
N PHE A 200 0.44 9.79 0.11
CA PHE A 200 -0.29 10.90 0.68
C PHE A 200 0.34 11.36 2.01
N ALA A 201 0.40 12.67 2.23
CA ALA A 201 1.02 13.26 3.42
C ALA A 201 0.32 12.89 4.75
N HIS A 202 -0.93 12.44 4.71
CA HIS A 202 -1.69 12.03 5.89
C HIS A 202 -1.43 10.57 6.32
N ILE A 203 -0.67 9.79 5.54
CA ILE A 203 -0.27 8.41 5.87
C ILE A 203 1.00 8.47 6.70
N THR A 204 0.86 8.54 8.02
CA THR A 204 1.92 8.94 8.95
C THR A 204 2.36 7.85 9.94
N GLY A 205 1.90 6.60 9.74
CA GLY A 205 2.29 5.48 10.58
C GLY A 205 1.59 5.41 11.95
N ASP A 206 0.43 6.02 12.07
CA ASP A 206 -0.29 6.10 13.35
C ASP A 206 -0.56 4.73 13.95
N ALA A 207 -0.91 3.72 13.12
CA ALA A 207 -1.10 2.34 13.58
C ALA A 207 0.16 1.76 14.24
N ILE A 208 1.33 2.10 13.73
CA ILE A 208 2.62 1.65 14.28
C ILE A 208 2.87 2.32 15.64
N ALA A 209 2.65 3.63 15.74
CA ALA A 209 2.83 4.37 16.97
C ALA A 209 1.88 3.85 18.07
N ILE A 210 0.61 3.65 17.72
CA ILE A 210 -0.42 3.10 18.62
C ILE A 210 -0.05 1.66 19.04
N ALA A 211 0.37 0.82 18.09
CA ALA A 211 0.82 -0.55 18.38
C ALA A 211 1.97 -0.55 19.41
N LEU A 212 2.98 0.29 19.20
CA LEU A 212 4.11 0.44 20.12
C LEU A 212 3.67 0.93 21.50
N LYS A 213 2.77 1.91 21.57
CA LYS A 213 2.21 2.45 22.84
C LYS A 213 1.52 1.35 23.66
N HIS A 214 0.83 0.43 23.01
CA HIS A 214 0.10 -0.68 23.65
C HIS A 214 0.90 -2.00 23.72
N GLY A 215 2.19 -2.00 23.40
CA GLY A 215 3.04 -3.20 23.48
C GLY A 215 2.71 -4.27 22.43
N VAL A 216 2.00 -3.91 21.36
CA VAL A 216 1.76 -4.80 20.21
C VAL A 216 3.05 -4.96 19.42
N GLU A 217 3.38 -6.21 19.05
CA GLU A 217 4.62 -6.50 18.32
C GLU A 217 4.65 -5.78 16.96
N VAL A 218 5.81 -5.18 16.66
CA VAL A 218 6.14 -4.57 15.37
C VAL A 218 7.42 -5.18 14.82
N GLU A 219 7.53 -5.23 13.49
CA GLU A 219 8.68 -5.88 12.84
C GLU A 219 9.17 -5.05 11.65
N ASN A 220 10.49 -5.06 11.40
CA ASN A 220 11.16 -4.50 10.21
C ASN A 220 10.84 -3.02 9.92
N LEU A 221 10.68 -2.17 10.94
CA LEU A 221 10.29 -0.76 10.76
C LEU A 221 11.28 0.06 9.91
N ASN A 222 12.52 -0.38 9.81
CA ASN A 222 13.57 0.21 8.96
C ASN A 222 13.50 -0.27 7.50
N TYR A 223 12.62 -1.20 7.14
CA TYR A 223 12.51 -1.70 5.76
C TYR A 223 11.61 -0.75 4.95
N VAL A 224 12.26 0.25 4.38
CA VAL A 224 11.61 1.30 3.57
C VAL A 224 12.09 1.20 2.14
N GLN A 225 11.16 1.00 1.21
CA GLN A 225 11.47 0.96 -0.21
C GLN A 225 11.50 2.36 -0.80
N ILE A 226 12.56 2.63 -1.54
CA ILE A 226 12.70 3.81 -2.38
C ILE A 226 12.32 3.44 -3.81
N HIS A 227 11.43 4.21 -4.44
CA HIS A 227 11.18 4.07 -5.87
C HIS A 227 12.21 4.87 -6.65
N PRO A 228 12.85 4.28 -7.67
CA PRO A 228 13.92 4.94 -8.43
C PRO A 228 13.45 6.18 -9.18
N THR A 229 12.25 6.12 -9.76
CA THR A 229 11.79 7.11 -10.74
C THR A 229 10.50 7.79 -10.26
N THR A 230 10.65 9.01 -9.77
CA THR A 230 9.55 9.95 -9.54
C THR A 230 9.86 11.25 -10.26
N LEU A 231 8.85 11.91 -10.80
CA LEU A 231 9.05 13.17 -11.52
C LEU A 231 9.67 14.21 -10.57
N PHE A 232 10.81 14.75 -10.96
CA PHE A 232 11.48 15.79 -10.18
C PHE A 232 10.68 17.08 -10.25
N SER A 233 10.40 17.68 -9.10
CA SER A 233 9.77 19.00 -8.99
C SER A 233 10.36 19.77 -7.80
N ARG A 234 10.54 21.06 -7.95
CA ARG A 234 10.92 21.96 -6.84
C ARG A 234 9.74 22.31 -5.94
N ASN A 235 8.52 22.01 -6.37
CA ASN A 235 7.32 22.22 -5.60
C ASN A 235 7.26 21.28 -4.39
N LYS A 236 6.73 21.78 -3.27
CA LYS A 236 6.46 20.95 -2.09
C LYS A 236 5.25 20.06 -2.36
N GLY A 237 5.26 18.85 -1.82
CA GLY A 237 4.15 17.93 -1.89
C GLY A 237 4.56 16.52 -2.31
N ARG A 238 3.57 15.72 -2.57
CA ARG A 238 3.74 14.34 -3.03
C ARG A 238 4.46 14.30 -4.39
N ARG A 239 5.43 13.42 -4.53
CA ARG A 239 6.12 13.18 -5.80
C ARG A 239 5.22 12.35 -6.72
N PHE A 240 5.11 12.76 -7.99
CA PHE A 240 4.41 11.98 -8.98
C PHE A 240 5.25 10.76 -9.38
N LEU A 241 4.67 9.57 -9.27
CA LEU A 241 5.33 8.32 -9.63
C LEU A 241 5.42 8.20 -11.16
N ILE A 242 6.60 7.85 -11.66
CA ILE A 242 6.76 7.30 -13.01
C ILE A 242 6.86 5.79 -12.84
N SER A 243 5.85 5.06 -13.31
CA SER A 243 5.72 3.62 -13.08
C SER A 243 6.96 2.84 -13.50
N GLU A 244 7.26 1.79 -12.77
CA GLU A 244 8.31 0.83 -13.15
C GLU A 244 8.02 0.12 -14.48
N SER A 245 6.73 0.00 -14.86
CA SER A 245 6.32 -0.55 -16.14
C SER A 245 6.92 0.23 -17.32
N VAL A 246 7.12 1.55 -17.17
CA VAL A 246 7.78 2.39 -18.19
C VAL A 246 9.19 1.88 -18.49
N ARG A 247 9.98 1.57 -17.46
CA ARG A 247 11.30 0.95 -17.62
C ARG A 247 11.20 -0.50 -18.07
N GLY A 248 10.20 -1.21 -17.57
CA GLY A 248 9.88 -2.59 -17.99
C GLY A 248 9.59 -2.72 -19.48
N GLU A 249 8.98 -1.71 -20.09
CA GLU A 249 8.70 -1.64 -21.52
C GLU A 249 9.81 -1.01 -22.37
N GLY A 250 10.93 -0.55 -21.74
CA GLY A 250 12.15 -0.20 -22.44
C GLY A 250 12.59 1.26 -22.36
N ALA A 251 12.07 2.07 -21.43
CA ALA A 251 12.60 3.40 -21.17
C ALA A 251 14.02 3.34 -20.59
N TRP A 252 14.82 4.37 -20.85
CA TRP A 252 16.22 4.46 -20.47
C TRP A 252 16.45 5.48 -19.36
N LEU A 253 17.39 5.18 -18.47
CA LEU A 253 17.92 6.13 -17.49
C LEU A 253 19.20 6.75 -18.01
N LEU A 254 19.22 8.09 -18.13
CA LEU A 254 20.30 8.85 -18.74
C LEU A 254 20.97 9.77 -17.71
N ASN A 255 22.30 9.89 -17.80
CA ASN A 255 23.10 10.88 -17.10
C ASN A 255 23.00 12.26 -17.76
N LYS A 256 23.70 13.25 -17.20
CA LYS A 256 23.76 14.62 -17.75
C LYS A 256 24.30 14.70 -19.19
N ALA A 257 25.11 13.73 -19.62
CA ALA A 257 25.65 13.67 -20.97
C ALA A 257 24.70 12.99 -21.96
N GLY A 258 23.55 12.45 -21.49
CA GLY A 258 22.61 11.70 -22.32
C GLY A 258 22.98 10.23 -22.52
N GLU A 259 23.82 9.67 -21.66
CA GLU A 259 24.30 8.29 -21.72
C GLU A 259 23.62 7.43 -20.66
N ARG A 260 23.29 6.16 -21.01
CA ARG A 260 22.79 5.18 -20.04
C ARG A 260 23.88 4.82 -19.05
N PHE A 261 23.55 4.75 -17.75
CA PHE A 261 24.52 4.52 -16.68
C PHE A 261 24.20 3.28 -15.81
N THR A 262 23.07 2.64 -16.02
CA THR A 262 22.63 1.47 -15.24
C THR A 262 21.79 0.52 -16.10
N ASP A 263 21.57 -0.70 -15.62
CA ASP A 263 20.51 -1.60 -16.11
C ASP A 263 19.22 -1.27 -15.38
N GLU A 264 18.25 -0.75 -16.11
CA GLU A 264 16.97 -0.25 -15.61
C GLU A 264 16.06 -1.33 -15.02
N LEU A 265 16.33 -2.61 -15.31
CA LEU A 265 15.52 -3.76 -14.88
C LEU A 265 16.01 -4.43 -13.59
N GLN A 266 17.08 -3.90 -12.99
CA GLN A 266 17.54 -4.35 -11.68
C GLN A 266 16.50 -4.03 -10.57
N PRO A 267 16.58 -4.67 -9.40
CA PRO A 267 15.75 -4.33 -8.24
C PRO A 267 15.80 -2.84 -7.87
N ARG A 268 14.70 -2.33 -7.31
CA ARG A 268 14.51 -0.88 -7.03
C ARG A 268 15.62 -0.26 -6.20
N ASP A 269 16.09 -0.95 -5.19
CA ASP A 269 17.18 -0.51 -4.32
C ASP A 269 18.49 -0.33 -5.10
N VAL A 270 18.82 -1.27 -6.00
CA VAL A 270 20.00 -1.22 -6.86
C VAL A 270 19.92 -0.03 -7.81
N VAL A 271 18.78 0.15 -8.49
CA VAL A 271 18.57 1.26 -9.44
C VAL A 271 18.57 2.60 -8.70
N SER A 272 17.92 2.70 -7.53
CA SER A 272 17.91 3.93 -6.72
C SER A 272 19.31 4.32 -6.28
N HIS A 273 20.13 3.34 -5.87
CA HIS A 273 21.52 3.60 -5.51
C HIS A 273 22.36 4.08 -6.71
N ALA A 274 22.16 3.46 -7.88
CA ALA A 274 22.82 3.89 -9.10
C ALA A 274 22.47 5.34 -9.48
N ILE A 275 21.19 5.72 -9.34
CA ILE A 275 20.71 7.09 -9.60
C ILE A 275 21.37 8.08 -8.63
N TRP A 276 21.36 7.81 -7.30
CA TRP A 276 22.01 8.71 -6.33
C TRP A 276 23.49 8.90 -6.63
N LYS A 277 24.20 7.81 -6.92
CA LYS A 277 25.61 7.86 -7.31
C LYS A 277 25.82 8.69 -8.59
N GLN A 278 24.95 8.55 -9.57
CA GLN A 278 25.06 9.31 -10.82
C GLN A 278 24.78 10.80 -10.60
N MET A 279 23.78 11.14 -9.76
CA MET A 279 23.49 12.52 -9.38
C MET A 279 24.70 13.18 -8.69
N GLU A 280 25.41 12.44 -7.83
CA GLU A 280 26.65 12.91 -7.19
C GLU A 280 27.77 13.15 -8.20
N ILE A 281 27.98 12.22 -9.14
CA ILE A 281 28.98 12.35 -10.21
C ILE A 281 28.71 13.56 -11.10
N ASP A 282 27.45 13.74 -11.50
CA ASP A 282 27.01 14.81 -12.41
C ASP A 282 26.86 16.18 -11.71
N GLY A 283 26.81 16.21 -10.38
CA GLY A 283 26.50 17.40 -9.57
C GLY A 283 25.09 17.92 -9.84
N THR A 284 24.11 17.01 -9.99
CA THR A 284 22.72 17.35 -10.34
C THR A 284 21.74 16.92 -9.24
N GLU A 285 20.53 17.52 -9.22
CA GLU A 285 19.45 17.15 -8.29
C GLU A 285 18.55 16.02 -8.83
N HIS A 286 18.79 15.53 -10.05
CA HIS A 286 18.02 14.50 -10.74
C HIS A 286 18.84 13.86 -11.84
N VAL A 287 18.37 12.74 -12.37
CA VAL A 287 18.79 12.13 -13.63
C VAL A 287 17.64 12.25 -14.63
N TRP A 288 17.76 11.70 -15.82
CA TRP A 288 16.72 11.76 -16.85
C TRP A 288 16.19 10.37 -17.17
N GLU A 289 14.86 10.27 -17.39
CA GLU A 289 14.22 9.08 -17.92
C GLU A 289 13.69 9.38 -19.33
N ASP A 290 14.11 8.58 -20.30
CA ASP A 290 13.77 8.73 -21.73
C ASP A 290 12.75 7.66 -22.15
N LEU A 291 11.52 8.10 -22.38
CA LEU A 291 10.42 7.23 -22.81
C LEU A 291 10.35 7.03 -24.33
N ARG A 292 11.09 7.82 -25.12
CA ARG A 292 11.01 7.78 -26.60
C ARG A 292 11.32 6.41 -27.20
N PRO A 293 12.19 5.57 -26.61
CA PRO A 293 12.44 4.20 -27.11
C PRO A 293 11.20 3.31 -27.16
N LEU A 294 10.16 3.58 -26.34
CA LEU A 294 8.91 2.83 -26.36
C LEU A 294 8.10 3.08 -27.64
N GLY A 295 8.29 4.25 -28.25
CA GLY A 295 7.47 4.71 -29.38
C GLY A 295 6.17 5.38 -28.95
N ARG A 296 5.68 6.28 -29.83
CA ARG A 296 4.50 7.12 -29.56
C ARG A 296 3.26 6.33 -29.16
N ASP A 297 2.96 5.26 -29.91
CA ASP A 297 1.69 4.53 -29.73
C ASP A 297 1.66 3.80 -28.40
N VAL A 298 2.76 3.18 -27.99
CA VAL A 298 2.89 2.55 -26.65
C VAL A 298 2.72 3.57 -25.54
N ILE A 299 3.40 4.72 -25.62
CA ILE A 299 3.29 5.78 -24.59
C ILE A 299 1.83 6.23 -24.44
N LEU A 300 1.14 6.48 -25.54
CA LEU A 300 -0.23 7.00 -25.51
C LEU A 300 -1.28 5.94 -25.12
N GLN A 301 -1.02 4.65 -25.38
CA GLN A 301 -1.94 3.55 -25.06
C GLN A 301 -1.71 2.97 -23.67
N HIS A 302 -0.46 2.77 -23.26
CA HIS A 302 -0.13 2.12 -21.99
C HIS A 302 0.07 3.11 -20.84
N PHE A 303 0.50 4.35 -21.13
CA PHE A 303 0.86 5.36 -20.13
C PHE A 303 0.16 6.71 -20.33
N PRO A 304 -1.16 6.74 -20.63
CA PRO A 304 -1.86 7.98 -20.98
C PRO A 304 -1.87 9.00 -19.83
N HIS A 305 -1.93 8.53 -18.56
CA HIS A 305 -1.95 9.41 -17.39
C HIS A 305 -0.55 9.94 -17.06
N ILE A 306 0.50 9.12 -17.21
CA ILE A 306 1.89 9.58 -17.09
C ILE A 306 2.19 10.64 -18.15
N TYR A 307 1.81 10.38 -19.42
CA TYR A 307 1.94 11.35 -20.50
C TYR A 307 1.27 12.68 -20.15
N LYS A 308 -0.01 12.62 -19.74
CA LYS A 308 -0.78 13.80 -19.37
C LYS A 308 -0.14 14.55 -18.22
N GLN A 309 0.21 13.87 -17.14
CA GLN A 309 0.79 14.51 -15.95
C GLN A 309 2.14 15.17 -16.26
N CYS A 310 3.01 14.50 -17.01
CA CYS A 310 4.28 15.10 -17.44
C CYS A 310 4.04 16.37 -18.27
N LYS A 311 3.05 16.33 -19.15
CA LYS A 311 2.68 17.48 -19.98
C LYS A 311 2.12 18.65 -19.17
N ASP A 312 1.30 18.36 -18.16
CA ASP A 312 0.77 19.36 -17.24
C ASP A 312 1.90 20.02 -16.40
N GLU A 313 3.00 19.29 -16.13
CA GLU A 313 4.22 19.80 -15.48
C GLU A 313 5.22 20.44 -16.47
N GLY A 314 4.89 20.51 -17.76
CA GLY A 314 5.68 21.19 -18.79
C GLY A 314 6.65 20.32 -19.57
N TYR A 315 6.57 18.99 -19.46
CA TYR A 315 7.43 18.02 -20.17
C TYR A 315 6.65 17.25 -21.24
N ASP A 316 7.19 17.17 -22.45
CA ASP A 316 6.63 16.30 -23.50
C ASP A 316 7.49 15.05 -23.68
N VAL A 317 7.08 13.96 -23.03
CA VAL A 317 7.81 12.67 -23.06
C VAL A 317 7.94 12.04 -24.46
N LEU A 318 7.20 12.56 -25.45
CA LEU A 318 7.32 12.12 -26.86
C LEU A 318 8.51 12.74 -27.57
N VAL A 319 9.06 13.85 -27.05
CA VAL A 319 10.13 14.61 -27.74
C VAL A 319 11.37 14.80 -26.88
N GLU A 320 11.26 14.70 -25.55
CA GLU A 320 12.36 14.93 -24.61
C GLU A 320 12.34 13.95 -23.42
N PRO A 321 13.50 13.64 -22.82
CA PRO A 321 13.55 12.90 -21.56
C PRO A 321 13.08 13.80 -20.41
N ILE A 322 12.53 13.18 -19.36
CA ILE A 322 12.00 13.86 -18.17
C ILE A 322 12.95 13.74 -16.98
N PRO A 323 13.02 14.76 -16.10
CA PRO A 323 13.85 14.68 -14.90
C PRO A 323 13.19 13.77 -13.85
N VAL A 324 13.96 12.81 -13.33
CA VAL A 324 13.49 11.87 -12.31
C VAL A 324 14.44 11.77 -11.14
N VAL A 325 13.88 11.47 -9.95
CA VAL A 325 14.61 11.37 -8.70
C VAL A 325 14.03 10.25 -7.83
N PRO A 326 14.84 9.51 -7.06
CA PRO A 326 14.34 8.54 -6.11
C PRO A 326 13.53 9.19 -4.97
N ALA A 327 12.46 8.51 -4.55
CA ALA A 327 11.65 8.94 -3.41
C ALA A 327 11.13 7.75 -2.61
N GLN A 328 10.82 7.97 -1.33
CA GLN A 328 10.14 6.97 -0.51
C GLN A 328 8.83 6.54 -1.20
N HIS A 329 8.54 5.23 -1.16
CA HIS A 329 7.40 4.69 -1.90
C HIS A 329 6.58 3.67 -1.13
N TYR A 330 7.20 2.71 -0.42
CA TYR A 330 6.51 1.64 0.29
C TYR A 330 7.22 1.25 1.59
N HIS A 331 6.46 0.84 2.60
CA HIS A 331 6.98 0.37 3.88
C HIS A 331 6.73 -1.13 4.01
N MET A 332 7.81 -1.95 4.04
CA MET A 332 7.68 -3.39 4.18
C MET A 332 7.59 -3.85 5.63
N GLY A 333 7.94 -2.98 6.58
CA GLY A 333 7.73 -3.19 8.00
C GLY A 333 6.32 -2.84 8.46
N GLY A 334 6.07 -2.90 9.75
CA GLY A 334 4.77 -2.54 10.32
C GLY A 334 4.39 -3.31 11.57
N VAL A 335 3.11 -3.36 11.87
CA VAL A 335 2.55 -4.19 12.93
C VAL A 335 2.70 -5.66 12.54
N LYS A 336 3.39 -6.45 13.36
CA LYS A 336 3.63 -7.87 13.07
C LYS A 336 2.30 -8.62 12.97
N ALA A 337 2.10 -9.33 11.86
CA ALA A 337 0.89 -10.06 11.57
C ALA A 337 1.18 -11.51 11.14
N ASP A 338 0.32 -12.43 11.55
CA ASP A 338 0.39 -13.82 11.13
C ASP A 338 -0.30 -14.06 9.76
N LEU A 339 -0.42 -15.32 9.37
CA LEU A 339 -1.07 -15.73 8.11
C LEU A 339 -2.56 -15.38 8.01
N ALA A 340 -3.20 -15.03 9.11
CA ALA A 340 -4.59 -14.60 9.18
C ALA A 340 -4.72 -13.08 9.45
N GLY A 341 -3.61 -12.35 9.45
CA GLY A 341 -3.58 -10.93 9.79
C GLY A 341 -3.69 -10.63 11.28
N ARG A 342 -3.65 -11.63 12.17
CA ARG A 342 -3.72 -11.43 13.63
C ARG A 342 -2.43 -10.81 14.14
N THR A 343 -2.56 -9.86 15.06
CA THR A 343 -1.43 -9.28 15.78
C THR A 343 -1.17 -10.02 17.11
N SER A 344 -0.23 -9.53 17.92
CA SER A 344 0.00 -10.05 19.27
C SER A 344 -1.08 -9.65 20.28
N MET A 345 -2.03 -8.78 19.90
CA MET A 345 -3.19 -8.37 20.70
C MET A 345 -4.45 -9.07 20.18
N GLU A 346 -5.20 -9.68 21.07
CA GLU A 346 -6.46 -10.37 20.75
C GLU A 346 -7.48 -9.38 20.16
N GLY A 347 -8.17 -9.76 19.09
CA GLY A 347 -9.15 -8.91 18.40
C GLY A 347 -8.57 -7.77 17.56
N LEU A 348 -7.24 -7.62 17.51
CA LEU A 348 -6.56 -6.65 16.67
C LEU A 348 -5.88 -7.34 15.49
N TYR A 349 -6.19 -6.87 14.28
CA TYR A 349 -5.65 -7.36 13.01
C TYR A 349 -4.88 -6.25 12.30
N ALA A 350 -3.90 -6.61 11.47
CA ALA A 350 -3.20 -5.68 10.61
C ALA A 350 -3.03 -6.29 9.20
N VAL A 351 -3.45 -5.54 8.18
CA VAL A 351 -3.44 -5.98 6.77
C VAL A 351 -2.94 -4.87 5.84
N GLY A 352 -2.48 -5.26 4.65
CA GLY A 352 -1.84 -4.36 3.71
C GLY A 352 -0.60 -3.70 4.32
N GLU A 353 -0.26 -2.51 3.89
CA GLU A 353 0.96 -1.81 4.30
C GLU A 353 1.01 -1.42 5.79
N SER A 354 -0.08 -1.59 6.56
CA SER A 354 -0.06 -1.43 8.02
C SER A 354 0.56 -2.63 8.72
N GLY A 355 0.49 -3.82 8.10
CA GLY A 355 0.96 -5.09 8.65
C GLY A 355 2.30 -5.52 8.08
N CYS A 356 3.11 -6.18 8.92
CA CYS A 356 4.31 -6.90 8.50
C CYS A 356 4.08 -8.40 8.64
N ASN A 357 3.77 -9.08 7.56
CA ASN A 357 3.58 -10.54 7.49
C ASN A 357 4.80 -11.27 6.90
N GLY A 358 5.83 -10.50 6.50
CA GLY A 358 7.08 -11.00 5.97
C GLY A 358 7.05 -11.39 4.48
N VAL A 359 5.98 -11.11 3.73
CA VAL A 359 5.92 -11.39 2.27
C VAL A 359 7.04 -10.69 1.51
N HIS A 360 7.33 -9.44 1.85
CA HIS A 360 8.18 -8.59 1.03
C HIS A 360 9.68 -8.66 1.35
N GLY A 361 10.03 -9.23 2.50
CA GLY A 361 11.42 -9.17 2.95
C GLY A 361 11.94 -7.73 3.03
N ARG A 362 13.20 -7.52 2.71
CA ARG A 362 13.85 -6.21 2.81
C ARG A 362 13.53 -5.26 1.66
N ASN A 363 13.08 -5.77 0.52
CA ASN A 363 12.72 -4.97 -0.66
C ASN A 363 11.61 -5.67 -1.45
N ARG A 364 10.52 -4.95 -1.70
CA ARG A 364 9.30 -5.50 -2.32
C ARG A 364 9.47 -5.69 -3.82
N LEU A 365 9.10 -6.87 -4.34
CA LEU A 365 8.90 -7.07 -5.77
C LEU A 365 7.73 -6.21 -6.25
N ALA A 366 7.88 -5.52 -7.36
CA ALA A 366 6.85 -4.67 -7.94
C ALA A 366 5.53 -5.43 -8.15
N SER A 367 4.40 -4.73 -8.03
CA SER A 367 3.04 -5.28 -8.22
C SER A 367 2.60 -6.40 -7.26
N ASN A 368 3.42 -6.78 -6.25
CA ASN A 368 3.04 -7.71 -5.19
C ASN A 368 2.20 -7.08 -4.08
N SER A 369 2.31 -5.76 -3.83
CA SER A 369 1.65 -5.14 -2.67
C SER A 369 0.12 -5.14 -2.73
N LEU A 370 -0.47 -4.89 -3.91
CA LEU A 370 -1.92 -4.98 -4.06
C LEU A 370 -2.42 -6.40 -3.85
N LEU A 371 -1.72 -7.41 -4.39
CA LEU A 371 -2.07 -8.82 -4.18
C LEU A 371 -1.96 -9.20 -2.70
N GLU A 372 -0.84 -8.88 -2.05
CA GLU A 372 -0.65 -9.09 -0.61
C GLU A 372 -1.79 -8.48 0.19
N SER A 373 -2.08 -7.19 -0.05
CA SER A 373 -3.13 -6.46 0.64
C SER A 373 -4.50 -7.15 0.56
N LEU A 374 -4.87 -7.67 -0.60
CA LEU A 374 -6.15 -8.31 -0.83
C LEU A 374 -6.19 -9.73 -0.24
N VAL A 375 -5.12 -10.51 -0.42
CA VAL A 375 -5.04 -11.87 0.13
C VAL A 375 -5.16 -11.86 1.65
N PHE A 376 -4.38 -11.02 2.33
CA PHE A 376 -4.40 -11.00 3.79
C PHE A 376 -5.63 -10.28 4.36
N ALA A 377 -6.23 -9.33 3.63
CA ALA A 377 -7.53 -8.75 3.98
C ALA A 377 -8.67 -9.77 3.96
N GLN A 378 -8.72 -10.64 2.94
CA GLN A 378 -9.67 -11.74 2.89
C GLN A 378 -9.46 -12.71 4.06
N ARG A 379 -8.21 -13.08 4.33
CA ARG A 379 -7.88 -14.00 5.43
C ARG A 379 -8.23 -13.45 6.80
N ALA A 380 -8.04 -12.15 7.03
CA ALA A 380 -8.48 -11.50 8.26
C ALA A 380 -10.00 -11.54 8.41
N ALA A 381 -10.76 -11.27 7.33
CA ALA A 381 -12.21 -11.36 7.35
C ALA A 381 -12.69 -12.80 7.61
N ASP A 382 -12.08 -13.79 6.95
CA ASP A 382 -12.40 -15.20 7.15
C ASP A 382 -12.12 -15.61 8.61
N ASP A 383 -10.98 -15.19 9.17
CA ASP A 383 -10.61 -15.50 10.54
C ASP A 383 -11.60 -14.89 11.55
N ILE A 384 -11.97 -13.62 11.38
CA ILE A 384 -12.96 -12.94 12.22
C ILE A 384 -14.32 -13.64 12.17
N MET A 385 -14.73 -14.17 11.00
CA MET A 385 -16.01 -14.86 10.85
C MET A 385 -16.04 -16.24 11.51
N PHE A 386 -14.91 -16.96 11.48
CA PHE A 386 -14.85 -18.37 11.93
C PHE A 386 -14.16 -18.55 13.28
N SER A 387 -13.52 -17.53 13.83
CA SER A 387 -12.94 -17.55 15.16
C SER A 387 -14.06 -17.56 16.23
N ARG A 388 -13.74 -18.13 17.41
CA ARG A 388 -14.63 -18.00 18.57
C ARG A 388 -14.74 -16.52 18.95
N GLU A 389 -15.94 -16.06 19.35
CA GLU A 389 -16.13 -14.72 19.87
C GLU A 389 -15.13 -14.46 21.01
N HIS A 390 -14.32 -13.45 20.82
CA HIS A 390 -13.41 -12.97 21.85
C HIS A 390 -14.22 -12.26 22.94
N ARG A 391 -13.79 -12.39 24.19
CA ARG A 391 -14.34 -11.56 25.27
C ARG A 391 -13.80 -10.16 25.05
N GLY A 392 -14.64 -9.29 24.51
CA GLY A 392 -14.30 -7.87 24.36
C GLY A 392 -14.01 -7.22 25.69
N CYS A 393 -13.32 -6.09 25.64
CA CYS A 393 -13.17 -5.21 26.77
C CYS A 393 -14.54 -4.85 27.34
N GLY A 394 -14.67 -4.96 28.65
CA GLY A 394 -15.87 -4.50 29.39
C GLY A 394 -16.16 -3.02 29.15
N GLU A 395 -17.24 -2.52 29.76
CA GLU A 395 -17.58 -1.09 29.78
C GLU A 395 -16.58 -0.31 30.65
N ASP A 396 -15.33 -0.15 30.19
CA ASP A 396 -14.37 0.67 30.93
C ASP A 396 -14.65 2.15 30.66
N ASN A 397 -14.62 2.93 31.74
CA ASN A 397 -14.63 4.40 31.64
C ASN A 397 -13.28 4.85 31.09
N ILE A 398 -13.24 5.13 29.79
CA ILE A 398 -12.05 5.68 29.12
C ILE A 398 -12.02 7.18 29.37
N ASP A 399 -10.91 7.66 29.90
CA ASP A 399 -10.69 9.10 30.06
C ASP A 399 -10.37 9.73 28.69
N LEU A 400 -11.35 10.41 28.09
CA LEU A 400 -11.18 11.05 26.80
C LEU A 400 -10.38 12.36 26.88
N SER A 401 -10.11 12.89 28.08
CA SER A 401 -9.33 14.12 28.25
C SER A 401 -7.88 13.98 27.77
N GLU A 402 -7.33 12.75 27.77
CA GLU A 402 -5.99 12.44 27.25
C GLU A 402 -5.85 12.76 25.76
N TYR A 403 -6.94 12.84 25.01
CA TYR A 403 -6.94 13.05 23.54
C TYR A 403 -7.30 14.50 23.14
N GLU A 404 -7.49 15.44 24.05
CA GLU A 404 -7.89 16.82 23.73
C GLU A 404 -6.85 17.58 22.88
N ASP A 405 -5.53 17.33 23.08
CA ASP A 405 -4.47 17.86 22.21
C ASP A 405 -4.18 16.89 21.05
N ILE A 406 -5.12 16.78 20.10
CA ILE A 406 -5.00 15.91 18.93
C ILE A 406 -3.72 16.23 18.13
N ASP A 407 -3.38 17.51 17.96
CA ASP A 407 -2.20 17.91 17.17
C ASP A 407 -0.89 17.54 17.91
N GLY A 408 -0.88 17.60 19.24
CA GLY A 408 0.20 17.10 20.11
C GLY A 408 0.39 15.61 19.99
N LEU A 409 -0.71 14.86 20.06
CA LEU A 409 -0.72 13.40 19.93
C LEU A 409 -0.11 12.94 18.59
N PHE A 410 -0.49 13.55 17.46
CA PHE A 410 0.08 13.19 16.15
C PHE A 410 1.54 13.61 16.00
N ARG A 411 1.98 14.69 16.64
CA ARG A 411 3.42 15.02 16.72
C ARG A 411 4.20 13.94 17.48
N GLU A 412 3.64 13.46 18.58
CA GLU A 412 4.24 12.38 19.38
C GLU A 412 4.30 11.08 18.55
N TYR A 413 3.20 10.66 17.90
CA TYR A 413 3.17 9.46 17.05
C TYR A 413 4.21 9.52 15.94
N LYS A 414 4.31 10.66 15.25
CA LYS A 414 5.34 10.85 14.24
C LYS A 414 6.76 10.68 14.80
N ASN A 415 7.02 11.24 16.00
CA ASN A 415 8.33 11.11 16.64
C ASN A 415 8.63 9.67 17.04
N ILE A 416 7.64 8.94 17.57
CA ILE A 416 7.77 7.50 17.90
C ILE A 416 8.16 6.71 16.65
N VAL A 417 7.43 6.88 15.54
CA VAL A 417 7.70 6.16 14.29
C VAL A 417 9.09 6.48 13.75
N LEU A 418 9.49 7.76 13.71
CA LEU A 418 10.82 8.16 13.24
C LEU A 418 11.92 7.55 14.10
N THR A 419 11.82 7.68 15.42
CA THR A 419 12.81 7.16 16.36
C THR A 419 12.98 5.64 16.23
N GLU A 420 11.86 4.90 16.14
CA GLU A 420 11.91 3.44 16.04
C GLU A 420 12.41 2.96 14.67
N THR A 421 12.10 3.70 13.60
CA THR A 421 12.63 3.41 12.25
C THR A 421 14.16 3.62 12.22
N GLU A 422 14.66 4.71 12.80
CA GLU A 422 16.10 4.99 12.87
C GLU A 422 16.85 4.03 13.79
N ARG A 423 16.25 3.67 14.96
CA ARG A 423 16.90 2.77 15.93
C ARG A 423 17.14 1.36 15.38
N ARG A 424 16.33 0.92 14.43
CA ARG A 424 16.41 -0.43 13.84
C ARG A 424 17.16 -0.45 12.49
N GLY A 425 17.55 0.72 11.94
CA GLY A 425 18.38 0.88 10.75
C GLY A 425 19.83 0.89 11.10
#